data_9d3e3dedbcbe705f3bf5a4f0618dc352
#
_entry.id   9d3e3dedbcbe705f3bf5a4f0618dc352
#
_cell.length_a   1.000
_cell.length_b   1.000
_cell.length_c   1.000
_cell.angle_alpha   90.00
_cell.angle_beta   90.00
_cell.angle_gamma   90.00
#
_symmetry.space_group_name_H-M   'P 1'
#
loop_
_entity.id
_entity.type
_entity.pdbx_description
1 polymer ?
#
loop_
_entity_poly.entity_id
_entity_poly.type
_entity_poly.pdbx_seq_one_letter_code
_entity_poly.pdbx_strand_id
1 'polypeptide(L)'
;MKPIGGYFSLELNEGRERHAHAIRLNAGRYALEYILKARKYRKVYLPYYICDSVLEPIKRLQVDYEFYHINEQLEPATELHPKDDEAVLYVNYFGLKSRYATIICYHYKNTILDFTQAFYCKEGNEYNDKSIQCDTFYSCRKFFGVPDGAYLYTDCQLEEELPQDESFERMTFLTKRIDRSPQEGYVDFHANDEAFSSVGMRRMSKLTERMMCSIDYSAKANRRIHNFHVLDKVLRSTNGFIGDMDYGTVPLVYPYYVEDGARLRQHLIEN
;
A
#
# COMPACT_ATOMS: atom_id res chain seq x y z
N MET A 1 -25.84 -23.96 5.60
CA MET A 1 -26.85 -24.29 4.57
C MET A 1 -26.82 -23.16 3.58
N LYS A 2 -26.74 -23.41 2.27
CA LYS A 2 -26.86 -22.31 1.29
C LYS A 2 -28.33 -21.87 1.25
N PRO A 3 -28.64 -20.56 1.32
CA PRO A 3 -30.00 -20.08 1.21
C PRO A 3 -30.57 -20.45 -0.17
N ILE A 4 -31.86 -20.84 -0.22
CA ILE A 4 -32.58 -21.13 -1.43
C ILE A 4 -33.69 -20.10 -1.57
N GLY A 5 -33.67 -19.33 -2.68
CA GLY A 5 -34.60 -18.22 -2.88
C GLY A 5 -34.13 -16.89 -2.26
N GLY A 6 -34.96 -15.85 -2.35
CA GLY A 6 -34.66 -14.49 -1.90
C GLY A 6 -34.38 -13.55 -3.09
N TYR A 7 -33.39 -12.66 -2.94
CA TYR A 7 -32.97 -11.73 -3.99
C TYR A 7 -31.60 -12.12 -4.55
N PHE A 8 -31.26 -11.62 -5.73
CA PHE A 8 -29.96 -11.85 -6.34
C PHE A 8 -28.84 -11.12 -5.60
N SER A 9 -27.65 -11.73 -5.56
CA SER A 9 -26.45 -11.08 -5.02
C SER A 9 -25.91 -10.06 -6.00
N LEU A 10 -24.99 -9.18 -5.52
CA LEU A 10 -24.22 -8.30 -6.38
C LEU A 10 -23.41 -9.13 -7.38
N GLU A 11 -23.69 -8.94 -8.67
CA GLU A 11 -23.00 -9.63 -9.76
C GLU A 11 -21.64 -8.97 -10.03
N LEU A 12 -20.59 -9.74 -9.82
CA LEU A 12 -19.20 -9.36 -10.08
C LEU A 12 -18.57 -10.45 -10.95
N ASN A 13 -17.69 -10.05 -11.86
CA ASN A 13 -16.92 -10.98 -12.67
C ASN A 13 -16.17 -11.99 -11.80
N GLU A 14 -16.07 -13.23 -12.27
CA GLU A 14 -15.28 -14.25 -11.63
C GLU A 14 -13.88 -14.28 -12.23
N GLY A 15 -12.90 -13.98 -11.41
CA GLY A 15 -11.48 -13.97 -11.77
C GLY A 15 -10.62 -14.37 -10.58
N ARG A 16 -9.34 -14.11 -10.72
CA ARG A 16 -8.37 -14.37 -9.63
C ARG A 16 -7.76 -13.07 -9.16
N GLU A 17 -7.65 -12.91 -7.87
CA GLU A 17 -6.89 -11.80 -7.31
C GLU A 17 -5.39 -11.95 -7.60
N ARG A 18 -4.69 -10.82 -7.71
CA ARG A 18 -3.27 -10.80 -8.05
C ARG A 18 -2.39 -11.40 -6.95
N HIS A 19 -2.73 -11.15 -5.68
CA HIS A 19 -1.98 -11.57 -4.51
C HIS A 19 -2.64 -12.77 -3.80
N ALA A 20 -3.02 -13.80 -4.56
CA ALA A 20 -3.81 -14.95 -4.07
C ALA A 20 -3.13 -15.74 -2.92
N HIS A 21 -1.81 -15.67 -2.82
CA HIS A 21 -1.01 -16.41 -1.83
C HIS A 21 -0.63 -15.56 -0.59
N ALA A 22 -0.98 -14.28 -0.58
CA ALA A 22 -0.69 -13.38 0.53
C ALA A 22 -1.67 -13.56 1.70
N ILE A 23 -1.24 -13.18 2.89
CA ILE A 23 -2.13 -12.99 4.03
C ILE A 23 -3.00 -11.76 3.73
N ARG A 24 -4.33 -11.91 3.84
CA ARG A 24 -5.30 -10.86 3.56
C ARG A 24 -5.70 -10.16 4.84
N LEU A 25 -5.43 -8.87 4.92
CA LEU A 25 -5.72 -8.02 6.08
C LEU A 25 -6.60 -6.82 5.66
N ASN A 26 -7.24 -6.19 6.63
CA ASN A 26 -8.18 -5.11 6.35
C ASN A 26 -7.51 -3.77 6.01
N ALA A 27 -6.26 -3.50 6.43
CA ALA A 27 -5.54 -2.28 6.04
C ALA A 27 -4.02 -2.46 6.12
N GLY A 28 -3.25 -1.60 5.39
CA GLY A 28 -1.79 -1.64 5.38
C GLY A 28 -1.17 -1.40 6.75
N ARG A 29 -1.77 -0.51 7.59
CA ARG A 29 -1.32 -0.30 8.98
C ARG A 29 -1.40 -1.58 9.82
N TYR A 30 -2.37 -2.43 9.56
CA TYR A 30 -2.52 -3.71 10.23
C TYR A 30 -1.62 -4.81 9.66
N ALA A 31 -1.20 -4.69 8.41
CA ALA A 31 -0.14 -5.54 7.88
C ALA A 31 1.21 -5.24 8.56
N LEU A 32 1.52 -3.95 8.80
CA LEU A 32 2.67 -3.57 9.60
C LEU A 32 2.52 -4.04 11.07
N GLU A 33 1.35 -3.89 11.68
CA GLU A 33 1.10 -4.39 13.04
C GLU A 33 1.33 -5.89 13.14
N TYR A 34 0.88 -6.66 12.15
CA TYR A 34 1.13 -8.10 12.06
C TYR A 34 2.62 -8.42 12.07
N ILE A 35 3.41 -7.75 11.22
CA ILE A 35 4.86 -7.92 11.15
C ILE A 35 5.50 -7.63 12.52
N LEU A 36 5.17 -6.48 13.13
CA LEU A 36 5.75 -6.08 14.40
C LEU A 36 5.44 -7.07 15.53
N LYS A 37 4.21 -7.59 15.60
CA LYS A 37 3.82 -8.63 16.56
C LYS A 37 4.54 -9.95 16.32
N ALA A 38 4.65 -10.39 15.06
CA ALA A 38 5.23 -11.67 14.71
C ALA A 38 6.76 -11.68 14.86
N ARG A 39 7.43 -10.60 14.43
CA ARG A 39 8.89 -10.47 14.47
C ARG A 39 9.42 -10.00 15.84
N LYS A 40 8.61 -9.26 16.59
CA LYS A 40 8.98 -8.69 17.89
C LYS A 40 10.21 -7.76 17.82
N TYR A 41 10.32 -6.98 16.75
CA TYR A 41 11.39 -6.00 16.61
C TYR A 41 11.37 -5.02 17.77
N ARG A 42 12.55 -4.72 18.33
CA ARG A 42 12.73 -3.73 19.39
C ARG A 42 12.62 -2.30 18.84
N LYS A 43 13.19 -2.06 17.66
CA LYS A 43 13.19 -0.74 17.00
C LYS A 43 12.98 -0.87 15.48
N VAL A 44 12.34 0.15 14.90
CA VAL A 44 12.19 0.27 13.44
C VAL A 44 12.73 1.62 12.96
N TYR A 45 13.59 1.60 11.95
CA TYR A 45 14.01 2.80 11.22
C TYR A 45 12.98 3.15 10.17
N LEU A 46 12.52 4.41 10.17
CA LEU A 46 11.45 4.92 9.30
C LEU A 46 11.94 6.10 8.48
N PRO A 47 11.56 6.24 7.20
CA PRO A 47 11.84 7.47 6.49
C PRO A 47 10.99 8.62 7.03
N TYR A 48 11.51 9.86 7.06
CA TYR A 48 10.69 11.05 7.38
C TYR A 48 9.53 11.25 6.40
N TYR A 49 9.71 10.87 5.14
CA TYR A 49 8.67 10.97 4.13
C TYR A 49 7.79 9.70 4.15
N ILE A 50 6.91 9.63 5.14
CA ILE A 50 6.01 8.48 5.33
C ILE A 50 4.63 8.95 5.81
N CYS A 51 3.61 8.12 5.62
CA CYS A 51 2.25 8.37 6.10
C CYS A 51 2.17 8.18 7.62
N ASP A 52 1.49 9.09 8.31
CA ASP A 52 1.30 9.04 9.77
C ASP A 52 0.65 7.74 10.27
N SER A 53 -0.17 7.10 9.43
CA SER A 53 -0.80 5.81 9.75
C SER A 53 0.20 4.68 10.04
N VAL A 54 1.46 4.82 9.60
CA VAL A 54 2.55 3.87 9.93
C VAL A 54 2.94 3.96 11.40
N LEU A 55 2.84 5.14 12.01
CA LEU A 55 3.17 5.34 13.42
C LEU A 55 2.13 4.74 14.39
N GLU A 56 0.90 4.52 13.93
CA GLU A 56 -0.15 3.99 14.79
C GLU A 56 0.18 2.61 15.39
N PRO A 57 0.52 1.57 14.59
CA PRO A 57 0.88 0.26 15.14
C PRO A 57 2.18 0.30 15.96
N ILE A 58 3.15 1.12 15.56
CA ILE A 58 4.42 1.28 16.27
C ILE A 58 4.18 1.81 17.69
N LYS A 59 3.39 2.90 17.80
CA LYS A 59 3.04 3.48 19.10
C LYS A 59 2.16 2.55 19.94
N ARG A 60 1.18 1.87 19.32
CA ARG A 60 0.29 0.92 20.00
C ARG A 60 1.04 -0.24 20.61
N LEU A 61 2.06 -0.74 19.93
CA LEU A 61 2.89 -1.87 20.37
C LEU A 61 4.11 -1.42 21.18
N GLN A 62 4.29 -0.10 21.39
CA GLN A 62 5.42 0.48 22.11
C GLN A 62 6.78 0.05 21.54
N VAL A 63 6.86 -0.08 20.20
CA VAL A 63 8.11 -0.35 19.51
C VAL A 63 8.89 0.95 19.37
N ASP A 64 10.19 0.94 19.67
CA ASP A 64 11.05 2.10 19.45
C ASP A 64 11.14 2.41 17.95
N TYR A 65 11.33 3.67 17.61
CA TYR A 65 11.55 4.05 16.21
C TYR A 65 12.52 5.21 16.09
N GLU A 66 13.17 5.29 14.93
CA GLU A 66 14.11 6.34 14.59
C GLU A 66 13.86 6.75 13.12
N PHE A 67 13.81 8.07 12.87
CA PHE A 67 13.62 8.56 11.53
C PHE A 67 14.96 8.73 10.80
N TYR A 68 14.96 8.37 9.50
CA TYR A 68 16.06 8.67 8.60
C TYR A 68 15.60 9.59 7.45
N HIS A 69 16.53 10.40 6.94
CA HIS A 69 16.30 11.24 5.77
C HIS A 69 16.44 10.44 4.49
N ILE A 70 15.68 10.82 3.46
CA ILE A 70 15.86 10.33 2.10
C ILE A 70 16.49 11.40 1.24
N ASN A 71 17.23 10.98 0.21
CA ASN A 71 17.82 11.85 -0.80
C ASN A 71 16.83 12.13 -1.96
N GLU A 72 17.28 12.86 -2.97
CA GLU A 72 16.48 13.21 -4.16
C GLU A 72 16.07 11.96 -4.97
N GLN A 73 16.78 10.85 -4.84
CA GLN A 73 16.47 9.57 -5.45
C GLN A 73 15.47 8.76 -4.61
N LEU A 74 14.95 9.32 -3.52
CA LEU A 74 14.04 8.66 -2.56
C LEU A 74 14.67 7.42 -1.89
N GLU A 75 15.96 7.48 -1.62
CA GLU A 75 16.77 6.44 -0.97
C GLU A 75 17.31 6.99 0.36
N PRO A 76 17.67 6.15 1.35
CA PRO A 76 18.28 6.62 2.57
C PRO A 76 19.48 7.54 2.28
N ALA A 77 19.48 8.74 2.86
CA ALA A 77 20.52 9.74 2.62
C ALA A 77 21.86 9.38 3.29
N THR A 78 21.81 8.53 4.29
CA THR A 78 22.96 8.02 5.03
C THR A 78 22.81 6.53 5.27
N GLU A 79 23.92 5.83 5.46
CA GLU A 79 23.92 4.44 5.87
C GLU A 79 23.28 4.29 7.25
N LEU A 80 22.43 3.28 7.42
CA LEU A 80 21.79 2.92 8.67
C LEU A 80 22.53 1.74 9.30
N HIS A 81 22.55 1.65 10.62
CA HIS A 81 23.24 0.58 11.35
C HIS A 81 22.28 -0.14 12.31
N PRO A 82 21.25 -0.84 11.77
CA PRO A 82 20.30 -1.58 12.59
C PRO A 82 20.98 -2.76 13.27
N LYS A 83 20.61 -3.02 14.53
CA LYS A 83 20.99 -4.23 15.25
C LYS A 83 20.18 -5.43 14.80
N ASP A 84 20.54 -6.61 15.28
CA ASP A 84 19.89 -7.87 14.91
C ASP A 84 18.40 -7.95 15.28
N ASP A 85 17.97 -7.20 16.29
CA ASP A 85 16.58 -7.09 16.75
C ASP A 85 15.88 -5.81 16.25
N GLU A 86 16.46 -5.12 15.28
CA GLU A 86 15.94 -3.89 14.69
C GLU A 86 15.64 -4.10 13.19
N ALA A 87 14.69 -3.35 12.65
CA ALA A 87 14.31 -3.45 11.24
C ALA A 87 14.41 -2.09 10.53
N VAL A 88 14.63 -2.12 9.22
CA VAL A 88 14.53 -0.95 8.34
C VAL A 88 13.25 -1.06 7.53
N LEU A 89 12.35 -0.07 7.67
CA LEU A 89 11.19 0.06 6.79
C LEU A 89 11.54 0.98 5.64
N TYR A 90 11.34 0.49 4.41
CA TYR A 90 11.53 1.25 3.18
C TYR A 90 10.24 1.31 2.37
N VAL A 91 9.92 2.49 1.83
CA VAL A 91 8.74 2.72 0.99
C VAL A 91 9.11 2.63 -0.48
N ASN A 92 8.40 1.82 -1.25
CA ASN A 92 8.48 1.86 -2.70
C ASN A 92 7.67 3.06 -3.22
N TYR A 93 8.29 4.23 -3.17
CA TYR A 93 7.66 5.50 -3.50
C TYR A 93 7.10 5.49 -4.93
N PHE A 94 5.81 5.85 -5.05
CA PHE A 94 5.07 5.96 -6.30
C PHE A 94 5.01 4.67 -7.13
N GLY A 95 5.54 3.56 -6.60
CA GLY A 95 5.74 2.31 -7.32
C GLY A 95 6.94 2.32 -8.28
N LEU A 96 7.85 3.31 -8.17
CA LEU A 96 8.99 3.52 -9.06
C LEU A 96 10.33 3.03 -8.49
N LYS A 97 10.36 2.58 -7.23
CA LYS A 97 11.60 2.20 -6.52
C LYS A 97 11.75 0.69 -6.32
N SER A 98 11.16 -0.13 -7.19
CA SER A 98 11.17 -1.59 -7.03
C SER A 98 12.58 -2.19 -7.07
N ARG A 99 13.45 -1.69 -7.96
CA ARG A 99 14.84 -2.12 -8.05
C ARG A 99 15.60 -1.81 -6.76
N TYR A 100 15.44 -0.60 -6.22
CA TYR A 100 16.10 -0.22 -4.98
C TYR A 100 15.53 -0.97 -3.77
N ALA A 101 14.23 -1.24 -3.74
CA ALA A 101 13.61 -2.05 -2.70
C ALA A 101 14.20 -3.47 -2.65
N THR A 102 14.56 -4.05 -3.80
CA THR A 102 15.29 -5.32 -3.84
C THR A 102 16.70 -5.16 -3.26
N ILE A 103 17.43 -4.11 -3.64
CA ILE A 103 18.78 -3.84 -3.12
C ILE A 103 18.78 -3.71 -1.60
N ILE A 104 17.83 -3.00 -1.03
CA ILE A 104 17.78 -2.75 0.42
C ILE A 104 17.49 -4.03 1.21
N CYS A 105 16.74 -4.99 0.65
CA CYS A 105 16.55 -6.32 1.25
C CYS A 105 17.85 -7.13 1.36
N TYR A 106 18.80 -6.93 0.44
CA TYR A 106 20.12 -7.58 0.52
C TYR A 106 21.08 -6.81 1.43
N HIS A 107 20.83 -5.53 1.65
CA HIS A 107 21.72 -4.69 2.43
C HIS A 107 21.47 -4.80 3.93
N TYR A 108 20.21 -4.89 4.35
CA TYR A 108 19.83 -5.00 5.76
C TYR A 108 19.22 -6.37 6.07
N LYS A 109 19.63 -6.95 7.20
CA LYS A 109 19.20 -8.28 7.65
C LYS A 109 17.66 -8.36 7.82
N ASN A 110 17.06 -7.33 8.40
CA ASN A 110 15.63 -7.27 8.65
C ASN A 110 15.03 -6.07 7.89
N THR A 111 14.28 -6.36 6.85
CA THR A 111 13.68 -5.31 6.02
C THR A 111 12.17 -5.46 5.99
N ILE A 112 11.48 -4.33 6.13
CA ILE A 112 10.03 -4.20 5.93
C ILE A 112 9.83 -3.32 4.70
N LEU A 113 9.21 -3.85 3.66
CA LEU A 113 8.88 -3.12 2.44
C LEU A 113 7.43 -2.65 2.46
N ASP A 114 7.24 -1.34 2.52
CA ASP A 114 5.95 -0.71 2.28
C ASP A 114 5.71 -0.57 0.77
N PHE A 115 4.99 -1.52 0.19
CA PHE A 115 4.54 -1.51 -1.20
C PHE A 115 3.10 -1.01 -1.34
N THR A 116 2.60 -0.23 -0.38
CA THR A 116 1.25 0.36 -0.49
C THR A 116 1.11 1.29 -1.70
N GLN A 117 2.21 1.78 -2.25
CA GLN A 117 2.25 2.56 -3.48
C GLN A 117 2.71 1.75 -4.72
N ALA A 118 2.86 0.43 -4.60
CA ALA A 118 3.48 -0.44 -5.62
C ALA A 118 2.75 -1.76 -5.81
N PHE A 119 1.42 -1.73 -5.86
CA PHE A 119 0.55 -2.92 -5.87
C PHE A 119 0.92 -3.98 -6.92
N TYR A 120 1.45 -3.57 -8.05
CA TYR A 120 1.77 -4.48 -9.17
C TYR A 120 3.18 -5.06 -9.10
N CYS A 121 4.02 -4.57 -8.21
CA CYS A 121 5.36 -5.12 -8.02
C CYS A 121 5.29 -6.49 -7.34
N LYS A 122 6.30 -7.30 -7.60
CA LYS A 122 6.49 -8.55 -6.86
C LYS A 122 7.03 -8.23 -5.45
N GLU A 123 6.86 -9.16 -4.54
CA GLU A 123 7.50 -9.10 -3.22
C GLU A 123 9.03 -8.95 -3.34
N GLY A 124 9.65 -8.31 -2.34
CA GLY A 124 11.06 -7.91 -2.42
C GLY A 124 12.08 -9.05 -2.50
N ASN A 125 11.70 -10.28 -2.17
CA ASN A 125 12.54 -11.46 -2.33
C ASN A 125 12.24 -12.19 -3.65
N GLU A 126 12.47 -11.49 -4.78
CA GLU A 126 12.23 -12.05 -6.14
C GLU A 126 13.03 -13.33 -6.44
N TYR A 127 14.14 -13.55 -5.76
CA TYR A 127 15.05 -14.68 -5.98
C TYR A 127 14.81 -15.87 -5.06
N ASN A 128 13.79 -15.83 -4.20
CA ASN A 128 13.50 -16.86 -3.19
C ASN A 128 14.72 -17.22 -2.32
N ASP A 129 15.58 -16.27 -2.07
CA ASP A 129 16.73 -16.46 -1.20
C ASP A 129 16.27 -16.49 0.26
N LYS A 130 16.24 -17.70 0.84
CA LYS A 130 15.77 -17.91 2.22
C LYS A 130 16.66 -17.27 3.29
N SER A 131 17.84 -16.79 2.93
CA SER A 131 18.72 -16.06 3.85
C SER A 131 18.29 -14.61 4.05
N ILE A 132 17.41 -14.10 3.17
CA ILE A 132 16.91 -12.72 3.20
C ILE A 132 15.57 -12.69 3.91
N GLN A 133 15.52 -11.98 5.03
CA GLN A 133 14.30 -11.72 5.76
C GLN A 133 13.68 -10.41 5.30
N CYS A 134 12.63 -10.50 4.49
CA CYS A 134 11.99 -9.34 3.91
C CYS A 134 10.47 -9.50 3.95
N ASP A 135 9.82 -8.72 4.81
CA ASP A 135 8.37 -8.68 4.89
C ASP A 135 7.84 -7.58 3.95
N THR A 136 6.86 -7.90 3.12
CA THR A 136 6.33 -6.94 2.14
C THR A 136 4.83 -6.81 2.27
N PHE A 137 4.30 -5.59 2.36
CA PHE A 137 2.87 -5.36 2.43
C PHE A 137 2.36 -4.35 1.40
N TYR A 138 1.11 -4.54 0.97
CA TYR A 138 0.44 -3.81 -0.11
C TYR A 138 -0.89 -3.25 0.36
N SER A 139 -1.38 -2.20 -0.30
CA SER A 139 -2.72 -1.65 -0.08
C SER A 139 -3.58 -1.79 -1.32
N CYS A 140 -4.79 -2.36 -1.17
CA CYS A 140 -5.77 -2.41 -2.24
C CYS A 140 -6.37 -1.03 -2.52
N ARG A 141 -6.66 -0.25 -1.47
CA ARG A 141 -7.40 1.01 -1.49
C ARG A 141 -6.71 2.15 -2.27
N LYS A 142 -5.38 2.09 -2.43
CA LYS A 142 -4.64 3.09 -3.22
C LYS A 142 -4.74 2.85 -4.74
N PHE A 143 -5.11 1.64 -5.15
CA PHE A 143 -5.17 1.25 -6.56
C PHE A 143 -6.58 0.98 -7.06
N PHE A 144 -7.48 0.54 -6.20
CA PHE A 144 -8.83 0.07 -6.54
C PHE A 144 -9.88 0.69 -5.64
N GLY A 145 -11.10 0.79 -6.17
CA GLY A 145 -12.27 1.23 -5.42
C GLY A 145 -12.80 0.11 -4.54
N VAL A 146 -12.20 -0.06 -3.37
CA VAL A 146 -12.58 -1.04 -2.37
C VAL A 146 -12.60 -0.39 -0.97
N PRO A 147 -13.47 -0.86 -0.05
CA PRO A 147 -13.61 -0.23 1.25
C PRO A 147 -12.48 -0.54 2.23
N ASP A 148 -11.85 -1.69 2.13
CA ASP A 148 -10.74 -2.18 2.96
C ASP A 148 -9.71 -2.91 2.11
N GLY A 149 -8.74 -3.56 2.72
CA GLY A 149 -7.86 -4.52 2.06
C GLY A 149 -6.38 -4.14 2.00
N ALA A 150 -5.58 -5.09 2.44
CA ALA A 150 -4.13 -5.14 2.32
C ALA A 150 -3.68 -6.58 2.12
N TYR A 151 -2.52 -6.77 1.52
CA TYR A 151 -1.86 -8.05 1.37
C TYR A 151 -0.52 -8.02 2.08
N LEU A 152 -0.16 -9.12 2.72
CA LEU A 152 1.10 -9.28 3.42
C LEU A 152 1.79 -10.56 2.97
N TYR A 153 3.04 -10.45 2.57
CA TYR A 153 3.97 -11.55 2.37
C TYR A 153 4.97 -11.57 3.52
N THR A 154 4.97 -12.63 4.27
CA THR A 154 5.87 -12.90 5.39
C THR A 154 5.98 -14.40 5.59
N ASP A 155 7.09 -14.88 6.12
CA ASP A 155 7.29 -16.26 6.54
C ASP A 155 6.92 -16.49 8.02
N CYS A 156 6.58 -15.42 8.75
CA CYS A 156 6.11 -15.49 10.12
C CYS A 156 4.59 -15.61 10.19
N GLN A 157 4.12 -16.33 11.20
CA GLN A 157 2.70 -16.48 11.49
C GLN A 157 2.39 -16.06 12.93
N LEU A 158 1.26 -15.39 13.11
CA LEU A 158 0.69 -15.17 14.43
C LEU A 158 -0.08 -16.42 14.85
N GLU A 159 -0.01 -16.76 16.13
CA GLU A 159 -0.76 -17.86 16.70
C GLU A 159 -2.26 -17.54 16.87
N GLU A 160 -2.58 -16.23 17.00
CA GLU A 160 -3.96 -15.75 17.16
C GLU A 160 -4.74 -15.82 15.85
N GLU A 161 -5.96 -16.35 15.90
CA GLU A 161 -6.88 -16.29 14.77
C GLU A 161 -7.49 -14.89 14.65
N LEU A 162 -7.32 -14.26 13.47
CA LEU A 162 -7.84 -12.93 13.23
C LEU A 162 -9.34 -12.98 12.91
N PRO A 163 -10.15 -12.10 13.51
CA PRO A 163 -11.57 -11.99 13.17
C PRO A 163 -11.74 -11.52 11.71
N GLN A 164 -12.83 -11.92 11.08
CA GLN A 164 -13.22 -11.46 9.74
C GLN A 164 -13.72 -10.02 9.81
N ASP A 165 -13.23 -9.14 8.93
CA ASP A 165 -13.80 -7.79 8.78
C ASP A 165 -15.10 -7.84 7.96
N GLU A 166 -15.98 -6.87 8.21
CA GLU A 166 -17.18 -6.59 7.44
C GLU A 166 -17.14 -5.13 6.99
N SER A 167 -17.36 -4.87 5.71
CA SER A 167 -17.19 -3.53 5.14
C SER A 167 -18.39 -3.04 4.32
N PHE A 168 -19.51 -3.75 4.36
CA PHE A 168 -20.68 -3.39 3.55
C PHE A 168 -21.25 -1.99 3.91
N GLU A 169 -21.19 -1.58 5.18
CA GLU A 169 -21.61 -0.25 5.61
C GLU A 169 -20.57 0.85 5.30
N ARG A 170 -19.34 0.46 4.98
CA ARG A 170 -18.22 1.38 4.72
C ARG A 170 -17.93 1.59 3.23
N MET A 171 -18.84 1.17 2.33
CA MET A 171 -18.65 1.33 0.88
C MET A 171 -19.46 2.46 0.26
N THR A 172 -20.16 3.25 1.04
CA THR A 172 -21.08 4.32 0.57
C THR A 172 -20.38 5.34 -0.34
N PHE A 173 -19.10 5.66 -0.08
CA PHE A 173 -18.33 6.56 -0.94
C PHE A 173 -18.13 6.02 -2.36
N LEU A 174 -18.07 4.69 -2.54
CA LEU A 174 -17.93 4.05 -3.85
C LEU A 174 -19.23 4.14 -4.65
N THR A 175 -20.37 3.87 -4.00
CA THR A 175 -21.68 3.94 -4.63
C THR A 175 -22.09 5.39 -4.93
N LYS A 176 -21.84 6.34 -4.02
CA LYS A 176 -22.03 7.77 -4.28
C LYS A 176 -21.21 8.28 -5.46
N ARG A 177 -19.97 7.76 -5.64
CA ARG A 177 -19.13 8.14 -6.78
C ARG A 177 -19.75 7.70 -8.13
N ILE A 178 -20.58 6.65 -8.14
CA ILE A 178 -21.30 6.18 -9.33
C ILE A 178 -22.59 6.98 -9.52
N ASP A 179 -23.42 7.06 -8.49
CA ASP A 179 -24.77 7.64 -8.58
C ASP A 179 -24.74 9.18 -8.56
N ARG A 180 -23.71 9.80 -8.03
CA ARG A 180 -23.62 11.25 -7.81
C ARG A 180 -22.27 11.78 -8.29
N SER A 181 -21.35 12.07 -7.33
CA SER A 181 -20.05 12.65 -7.64
C SER A 181 -18.96 12.22 -6.68
N PRO A 182 -17.65 12.34 -7.08
CA PRO A 182 -16.54 12.12 -6.15
C PRO A 182 -16.58 13.06 -4.93
N GLN A 183 -17.03 14.29 -5.10
CA GLN A 183 -17.11 15.31 -4.05
C GLN A 183 -18.09 14.90 -2.97
N GLU A 184 -19.29 14.43 -3.36
CA GLU A 184 -20.30 13.97 -2.41
C GLU A 184 -19.90 12.68 -1.67
N GLY A 185 -19.08 11.83 -2.28
CA GLY A 185 -18.54 10.63 -1.63
C GLY A 185 -17.35 10.91 -0.70
N TYR A 186 -16.75 12.10 -0.76
CA TYR A 186 -15.49 12.38 -0.08
C TYR A 186 -15.58 12.32 1.45
N VAL A 187 -16.69 12.76 2.02
CA VAL A 187 -16.93 12.70 3.47
C VAL A 187 -16.98 11.24 3.96
N ASP A 188 -17.69 10.37 3.22
CA ASP A 188 -17.77 8.95 3.58
C ASP A 188 -16.42 8.24 3.37
N PHE A 189 -15.63 8.67 2.37
CA PHE A 189 -14.27 8.17 2.17
C PHE A 189 -13.38 8.48 3.37
N HIS A 190 -13.42 9.73 3.87
CA HIS A 190 -12.68 10.13 5.06
C HIS A 190 -13.16 9.37 6.30
N ALA A 191 -14.46 9.27 6.52
CA ALA A 191 -15.03 8.54 7.65
C ALA A 191 -14.57 7.05 7.63
N ASN A 192 -14.52 6.42 6.46
CA ASN A 192 -13.99 5.08 6.32
C ASN A 192 -12.48 5.00 6.64
N ASP A 193 -11.70 6.02 6.24
CA ASP A 193 -10.25 6.04 6.53
C ASP A 193 -9.98 6.23 8.03
N GLU A 194 -10.71 7.11 8.68
CA GLU A 194 -10.65 7.35 10.13
C GLU A 194 -11.07 6.12 10.94
N ALA A 195 -12.09 5.37 10.49
CA ALA A 195 -12.55 4.15 11.16
C ALA A 195 -11.44 3.13 11.36
N PHE A 196 -10.44 3.07 10.47
CA PHE A 196 -9.30 2.16 10.64
C PHE A 196 -8.40 2.47 11.83
N SER A 197 -8.50 3.63 12.47
CA SER A 197 -7.77 3.89 13.72
C SER A 197 -8.29 3.03 14.89
N SER A 198 -9.55 2.58 14.83
CA SER A 198 -10.27 1.90 15.92
C SER A 198 -10.76 0.48 15.62
N VAL A 199 -10.89 0.09 14.33
CA VAL A 199 -11.42 -1.23 13.94
C VAL A 199 -10.54 -2.39 14.42
N GLY A 200 -9.22 -2.20 14.52
CA GLY A 200 -8.28 -3.24 14.88
C GLY A 200 -7.87 -4.13 13.69
N MET A 201 -6.87 -4.97 13.94
CA MET A 201 -6.36 -5.91 12.95
C MET A 201 -7.36 -7.04 12.70
N ARG A 202 -7.79 -7.20 11.43
CA ARG A 202 -8.76 -8.19 10.99
C ARG A 202 -8.35 -8.76 9.64
N ARG A 203 -8.91 -9.90 9.28
CA ARG A 203 -8.84 -10.40 7.90
C ARG A 203 -9.64 -9.46 6.98
N MET A 204 -9.19 -9.30 5.74
CA MET A 204 -9.89 -8.56 4.68
C MET A 204 -11.37 -8.98 4.60
N SER A 205 -12.28 -8.05 4.38
CA SER A 205 -13.69 -8.38 4.26
C SER A 205 -13.97 -9.26 3.05
N LYS A 206 -14.95 -10.15 3.16
CA LYS A 206 -15.40 -10.99 2.03
C LYS A 206 -15.88 -10.15 0.84
N LEU A 207 -16.45 -8.98 1.10
CA LEU A 207 -16.85 -8.04 0.06
C LEU A 207 -15.64 -7.59 -0.75
N THR A 208 -14.59 -7.13 -0.08
CA THR A 208 -13.35 -6.71 -0.74
C THR A 208 -12.67 -7.88 -1.47
N GLU A 209 -12.58 -9.05 -0.86
CA GLU A 209 -12.03 -10.24 -1.54
C GLU A 209 -12.78 -10.51 -2.85
N ARG A 210 -14.11 -10.47 -2.83
CA ARG A 210 -14.93 -10.68 -4.02
C ARG A 210 -14.74 -9.58 -5.07
N MET A 211 -14.65 -8.31 -4.64
CA MET A 211 -14.36 -7.18 -5.54
C MET A 211 -12.97 -7.31 -6.16
N MET A 212 -11.95 -7.69 -5.39
CA MET A 212 -10.59 -7.88 -5.90
C MET A 212 -10.52 -9.00 -6.94
N CYS A 213 -11.28 -10.09 -6.76
CA CYS A 213 -11.38 -11.15 -7.77
C CYS A 213 -12.05 -10.69 -9.08
N SER A 214 -12.84 -9.62 -9.07
CA SER A 214 -13.54 -9.11 -10.26
C SER A 214 -12.73 -8.11 -11.10
N ILE A 215 -11.53 -7.71 -10.65
CA ILE A 215 -10.73 -6.67 -11.29
C ILE A 215 -9.99 -7.22 -12.52
N ASP A 216 -10.12 -6.52 -13.65
CA ASP A 216 -9.21 -6.66 -14.78
C ASP A 216 -7.89 -5.92 -14.47
N TYR A 217 -6.95 -6.62 -13.84
CA TYR A 217 -5.66 -6.09 -13.45
C TYR A 217 -4.83 -5.60 -14.63
N SER A 218 -4.90 -6.29 -15.77
CA SER A 218 -4.14 -5.94 -16.95
C SER A 218 -4.64 -4.62 -17.57
N ALA A 219 -5.95 -4.44 -17.72
CA ALA A 219 -6.51 -3.19 -18.20
C ALA A 219 -6.19 -2.02 -17.26
N LYS A 220 -6.25 -2.22 -15.94
CA LYS A 220 -5.91 -1.17 -14.96
C LYS A 220 -4.43 -0.82 -14.98
N ALA A 221 -3.54 -1.80 -15.09
CA ALA A 221 -2.11 -1.58 -15.23
C ALA A 221 -1.78 -0.78 -16.49
N ASN A 222 -2.29 -1.22 -17.65
CA ASN A 222 -2.07 -0.55 -18.93
C ASN A 222 -2.55 0.91 -18.92
N ARG A 223 -3.70 1.18 -18.28
CA ARG A 223 -4.20 2.56 -18.14
C ARG A 223 -3.26 3.44 -17.30
N ARG A 224 -2.70 2.92 -16.21
CA ARG A 224 -1.75 3.65 -15.35
C ARG A 224 -0.45 3.95 -16.09
N ILE A 225 0.10 2.96 -16.79
CA ILE A 225 1.30 3.11 -17.62
C ILE A 225 1.07 4.16 -18.70
N HIS A 226 -0.06 4.07 -19.41
CA HIS A 226 -0.43 5.05 -20.43
C HIS A 226 -0.53 6.46 -19.85
N ASN A 227 -1.25 6.65 -18.75
CA ASN A 227 -1.39 7.96 -18.10
C ASN A 227 -0.03 8.54 -17.67
N PHE A 228 0.87 7.71 -17.14
CA PHE A 228 2.21 8.12 -16.77
C PHE A 228 2.97 8.66 -17.99
N HIS A 229 2.98 7.93 -19.10
CA HIS A 229 3.67 8.37 -20.32
C HIS A 229 3.06 9.63 -20.94
N VAL A 230 1.73 9.80 -20.88
CA VAL A 230 1.08 11.04 -21.35
C VAL A 230 1.55 12.25 -20.55
N LEU A 231 1.60 12.14 -19.22
CA LEU A 231 2.10 13.22 -18.35
C LEU A 231 3.59 13.44 -18.53
N ASP A 232 4.38 12.38 -18.61
CA ASP A 232 5.82 12.45 -18.80
C ASP A 232 6.19 13.18 -20.10
N LYS A 233 5.50 12.90 -21.18
CA LYS A 233 5.71 13.57 -22.48
C LYS A 233 5.53 15.09 -22.39
N VAL A 234 4.64 15.57 -21.53
CA VAL A 234 4.33 17.00 -21.40
C VAL A 234 5.15 17.67 -20.32
N LEU A 235 5.41 16.99 -19.21
CA LEU A 235 5.93 17.59 -17.99
C LEU A 235 7.41 17.29 -17.73
N ARG A 236 8.03 16.34 -18.41
CA ARG A 236 9.43 15.90 -18.15
C ARG A 236 10.41 17.05 -18.16
N SER A 237 10.29 18.00 -19.10
CA SER A 237 11.23 19.12 -19.24
C SER A 237 11.21 20.11 -18.08
N THR A 238 10.14 20.13 -17.28
CA THR A 238 9.95 21.02 -16.13
C THR A 238 9.89 20.25 -14.80
N ASN A 239 10.01 18.92 -14.84
CA ASN A 239 9.97 18.09 -13.66
C ASN A 239 11.36 17.98 -13.01
N GLY A 240 11.50 18.46 -11.79
CA GLY A 240 12.73 18.31 -11.01
C GLY A 240 12.90 16.91 -10.41
N PHE A 241 11.89 16.05 -10.47
CA PHE A 241 12.02 14.65 -10.03
C PHE A 241 12.82 13.83 -11.05
N ILE A 242 13.92 13.27 -10.59
CA ILE A 242 14.81 12.42 -11.39
C ILE A 242 14.46 10.95 -11.07
N GLY A 243 13.54 10.39 -11.81
CA GLY A 243 13.19 8.98 -11.67
C GLY A 243 12.57 8.46 -12.97
N ASP A 244 13.13 7.38 -13.49
CA ASP A 244 12.57 6.69 -14.65
C ASP A 244 11.68 5.52 -14.22
N MET A 245 10.74 5.20 -15.07
CA MET A 245 9.90 4.03 -14.91
C MET A 245 10.59 2.84 -15.56
N ASP A 246 11.06 1.90 -14.75
CA ASP A 246 11.63 0.64 -15.24
C ASP A 246 10.61 -0.15 -16.08
N TYR A 247 11.10 -0.96 -17.02
CA TYR A 247 10.24 -1.84 -17.82
C TYR A 247 9.42 -2.78 -16.92
N GLY A 248 8.12 -2.85 -17.18
CA GLY A 248 7.18 -3.66 -16.40
C GLY A 248 6.68 -3.02 -15.10
N THR A 249 7.14 -1.82 -14.77
CA THR A 249 6.62 -1.06 -13.62
C THR A 249 5.22 -0.51 -13.89
N VAL A 250 4.35 -0.58 -12.90
CA VAL A 250 3.02 0.05 -12.92
C VAL A 250 2.97 1.12 -11.84
N PRO A 251 3.04 2.40 -12.20
CA PRO A 251 3.14 3.49 -11.24
C PRO A 251 1.81 3.75 -10.51
N LEU A 252 1.89 4.24 -9.28
CA LEU A 252 0.73 4.78 -8.57
C LEU A 252 0.31 6.12 -9.16
N VAL A 253 1.25 7.02 -9.36
CA VAL A 253 1.06 8.40 -9.85
C VAL A 253 2.26 8.80 -10.71
N TYR A 254 2.15 9.93 -11.40
CA TYR A 254 3.29 10.65 -11.97
C TYR A 254 3.79 11.66 -10.93
N PRO A 255 4.97 11.47 -10.31
CA PRO A 255 5.52 12.44 -9.38
C PRO A 255 6.02 13.66 -10.16
N TYR A 256 5.58 14.84 -9.75
CA TYR A 256 6.00 16.10 -10.35
C TYR A 256 6.58 17.01 -9.26
N TYR A 257 7.89 17.19 -9.29
CA TYR A 257 8.62 18.00 -8.31
C TYR A 257 8.95 19.38 -8.90
N VAL A 258 8.52 20.42 -8.20
CA VAL A 258 8.78 21.83 -8.52
C VAL A 258 9.01 22.61 -7.23
N GLU A 259 9.78 23.71 -7.28
CA GLU A 259 10.10 24.52 -6.10
C GLU A 259 8.85 25.05 -5.38
N ASP A 260 7.83 25.49 -6.13
CA ASP A 260 6.56 25.99 -5.57
C ASP A 260 5.42 24.94 -5.63
N GLY A 261 5.74 23.70 -5.29
CA GLY A 261 4.79 22.57 -5.34
C GLY A 261 3.55 22.77 -4.47
N ALA A 262 3.69 23.43 -3.33
CA ALA A 262 2.56 23.71 -2.43
C ALA A 262 1.51 24.61 -3.10
N ARG A 263 1.94 25.70 -3.77
CA ARG A 263 1.06 26.62 -4.50
C ARG A 263 0.41 25.94 -5.71
N LEU A 264 1.18 25.16 -6.47
CA LEU A 264 0.64 24.39 -7.59
C LEU A 264 -0.44 23.41 -7.10
N ARG A 265 -0.16 22.69 -6.02
CA ARG A 265 -1.14 21.78 -5.42
C ARG A 265 -2.42 22.49 -5.01
N GLN A 266 -2.31 23.64 -4.36
CA GLN A 266 -3.48 24.45 -3.96
C GLN A 266 -4.30 24.86 -5.17
N HIS A 267 -3.65 25.37 -6.21
CA HIS A 267 -4.31 25.76 -7.47
C HIS A 267 -5.06 24.59 -8.13
N LEU A 268 -4.46 23.39 -8.14
CA LEU A 268 -5.08 22.18 -8.70
C LEU A 268 -6.26 21.64 -7.86
N ILE A 269 -6.32 21.98 -6.58
CA ILE A 269 -7.46 21.61 -5.70
C ILE A 269 -8.65 22.54 -5.92
N GLU A 270 -8.38 23.82 -6.22
CA GLU A 270 -9.40 24.86 -6.38
C GLU A 270 -10.05 24.84 -7.77
N ASN A 271 -9.44 24.20 -8.77
CA ASN A 271 -9.89 24.12 -10.16
C ASN A 271 -10.09 22.66 -10.63
#